data_8d36f25d068e67cd87b130f8cedf96cb
#
_entry.id   8d36f25d068e67cd87b130f8cedf96cb
#
_cell.length_a   1.000
_cell.length_b   1.000
_cell.length_c   1.000
_cell.angle_alpha   90.00
_cell.angle_beta   90.00
_cell.angle_gamma   90.00
#
_symmetry.space_group_name_H-M   'P 1'
#
loop_
_entity.id
_entity.type
_entity.pdbx_description
1 polymer ?
#
loop_
_entity_poly.entity_id
_entity_poly.type
_entity_poly.pdbx_seq_one_letter_code
_entity_poly.pdbx_strand_id
1 'polypeptide(L)'
;MSTGSFLPGKVIANENLSQFSPEARKLIAEKTGVQTRRHAVETECTSDLAIAAARKCLQKIEFPPENLQGIVLSTSSPDRLLPATATRVQHELGARSAFAFDINSVCSGSSFGIAVVDALIRSETCKSILLVASEMYSKILNRKDFTTYPFFGDGAGAILFQAESGSSRGILHSCLATDGSRNDIICVPGGGTMLPFEKMPGPRSAYFRMRGEEVFAFSMDRGPQIILRLLEETGVTKEEIKCFICHQANINILHGIAGLLGIPKEKFIVNLDRYGNTASASVLIALDEAINEGRLVQGDLAVIATFGGGLSWGANLIRL
;
A
#
# COMPACT_ATOMS: atom_id res chain seq x y z
N MET A 1 17.51 -7.61 -1.36
CA MET A 1 16.29 -6.78 -1.41
C MET A 1 16.70 -5.32 -1.32
N SER A 2 16.16 -4.45 -2.17
CA SER A 2 16.30 -2.98 -2.09
C SER A 2 14.91 -2.36 -2.03
N THR A 3 14.77 -1.18 -1.41
CA THR A 3 13.51 -0.45 -1.29
C THR A 3 13.65 0.98 -1.75
N GLY A 4 12.54 1.60 -2.15
CA GLY A 4 12.49 3.02 -2.50
C GLY A 4 11.09 3.56 -2.34
N SER A 5 10.95 4.82 -2.01
CA SER A 5 9.64 5.47 -1.88
C SER A 5 9.64 6.86 -2.53
N PHE A 6 8.46 7.28 -2.96
CA PHE A 6 8.22 8.63 -3.47
C PHE A 6 6.93 9.19 -2.93
N LEU A 7 7.01 10.42 -2.48
CA LEU A 7 5.88 11.20 -2.00
C LEU A 7 5.86 12.53 -2.75
N PRO A 8 4.70 12.95 -3.28
CA PRO A 8 4.57 14.24 -3.94
C PRO A 8 5.04 15.40 -3.06
N GLY A 9 5.58 16.44 -3.69
CA GLY A 9 6.11 17.59 -2.96
C GLY A 9 5.07 18.44 -2.26
N LYS A 10 3.81 18.45 -2.75
CA LYS A 10 2.74 19.29 -2.20
C LYS A 10 2.22 18.74 -0.89
N VAL A 11 2.55 19.43 0.21
CA VAL A 11 2.04 19.11 1.56
C VAL A 11 0.71 19.83 1.77
N ILE A 12 -0.27 19.10 2.27
CA ILE A 12 -1.57 19.64 2.67
C ILE A 12 -1.78 19.35 4.14
N ALA A 13 -1.71 20.37 4.97
CA ALA A 13 -2.03 20.28 6.39
C ALA A 13 -3.56 20.37 6.62
N ASN A 14 -4.02 19.92 7.79
CA ASN A 14 -5.45 19.95 8.11
C ASN A 14 -6.03 21.36 8.05
N GLU A 15 -5.28 22.38 8.49
CA GLU A 15 -5.68 23.79 8.42
C GLU A 15 -5.87 24.32 7.00
N ASN A 16 -5.21 23.70 6.00
CA ASN A 16 -5.33 24.10 4.60
C ASN A 16 -6.59 23.57 3.90
N LEU A 17 -7.37 22.70 4.56
CA LEU A 17 -8.60 22.12 4.03
C LEU A 17 -9.79 23.09 4.19
N SER A 18 -9.73 24.25 3.53
CA SER A 18 -10.68 25.36 3.69
C SER A 18 -12.13 25.01 3.32
N GLN A 19 -12.38 23.93 2.59
CA GLN A 19 -13.71 23.43 2.27
C GLN A 19 -14.45 22.81 3.48
N PHE A 20 -13.75 22.57 4.60
CA PHE A 20 -14.33 22.05 5.84
C PHE A 20 -14.24 23.10 6.96
N SER A 21 -15.19 23.07 7.90
CA SER A 21 -15.20 24.00 9.03
C SER A 21 -13.97 23.84 9.93
N PRO A 22 -13.59 24.85 10.72
CA PRO A 22 -12.47 24.75 11.66
C PRO A 22 -12.64 23.57 12.66
N GLU A 23 -13.86 23.33 13.14
CA GLU A 23 -14.20 22.23 14.06
C GLU A 23 -13.98 20.88 13.37
N ALA A 24 -14.48 20.74 12.13
CA ALA A 24 -14.28 19.51 11.35
C ALA A 24 -12.79 19.24 11.13
N ARG A 25 -11.98 20.25 10.80
CA ARG A 25 -10.54 20.10 10.59
C ARG A 25 -9.79 19.60 11.83
N LYS A 26 -10.18 20.03 13.04
CA LYS A 26 -9.62 19.53 14.30
C LYS A 26 -9.91 18.05 14.50
N LEU A 27 -11.11 17.59 14.14
CA LEU A 27 -11.50 16.19 14.26
C LEU A 27 -10.67 15.23 13.38
N ILE A 28 -10.03 15.70 12.32
CA ILE A 28 -9.22 14.84 11.44
C ILE A 28 -8.10 14.18 12.24
N ALA A 29 -7.27 14.99 12.91
CA ALA A 29 -6.16 14.47 13.71
C ALA A 29 -6.65 13.63 14.90
N GLU A 30 -7.69 14.08 15.60
CA GLU A 30 -8.25 13.38 16.76
C GLU A 30 -8.81 12.00 16.40
N LYS A 31 -9.51 11.88 15.24
CA LYS A 31 -10.17 10.65 14.83
C LYS A 31 -9.24 9.67 14.08
N THR A 32 -8.21 10.17 13.41
CA THR A 32 -7.41 9.34 12.51
C THR A 32 -5.91 9.39 12.77
N GLY A 33 -5.42 10.40 13.48
CA GLY A 33 -3.98 10.67 13.66
C GLY A 33 -3.36 11.46 12.51
N VAL A 34 -4.05 11.69 11.39
CA VAL A 34 -3.51 12.37 10.21
C VAL A 34 -3.36 13.88 10.48
N GLN A 35 -2.14 14.40 10.37
CA GLN A 35 -1.80 15.81 10.49
C GLN A 35 -1.68 16.48 9.12
N THR A 36 -0.95 15.79 8.23
CA THR A 36 -0.71 16.23 6.86
C THR A 36 -0.90 15.06 5.89
N ARG A 37 -1.03 15.37 4.61
CA ARG A 37 -0.97 14.40 3.50
C ARG A 37 -0.24 15.02 2.33
N ARG A 38 0.12 14.17 1.36
CA ARG A 38 0.75 14.60 0.13
C ARG A 38 -0.22 14.41 -1.03
N HIS A 39 -0.37 15.42 -1.87
CA HIS A 39 -1.14 15.29 -3.09
C HIS A 39 -0.25 15.61 -4.30
N ALA A 40 -0.36 14.78 -5.30
CA ALA A 40 0.28 14.98 -6.60
C ALA A 40 -0.24 16.26 -7.28
N VAL A 41 0.56 16.84 -8.15
CA VAL A 41 0.12 17.95 -9.00
C VAL A 41 -0.81 17.47 -10.10
N GLU A 42 -1.52 18.39 -10.74
CA GLU A 42 -2.56 18.05 -11.71
C GLU A 42 -2.03 17.24 -12.92
N THR A 43 -0.80 17.52 -13.33
CA THR A 43 -0.14 16.88 -14.47
C THR A 43 0.44 15.50 -14.16
N GLU A 44 0.63 15.14 -12.89
CA GLU A 44 1.15 13.83 -12.49
C GLU A 44 0.05 12.76 -12.57
N CYS A 45 0.44 11.52 -12.82
CA CYS A 45 -0.41 10.34 -12.75
C CYS A 45 0.27 9.22 -11.92
N THR A 46 -0.46 8.15 -11.67
CA THR A 46 -0.01 7.06 -10.77
C THR A 46 1.32 6.46 -11.21
N SER A 47 1.54 6.30 -12.53
CA SER A 47 2.81 5.80 -13.04
C SER A 47 3.99 6.75 -12.80
N ASP A 48 3.79 8.07 -12.74
CA ASP A 48 4.88 9.01 -12.46
C ASP A 48 5.43 8.81 -11.04
N LEU A 49 4.54 8.62 -10.07
CA LEU A 49 4.93 8.30 -8.69
C LEU A 49 5.63 6.94 -8.62
N ALA A 50 5.07 5.94 -9.34
CA ALA A 50 5.63 4.59 -9.42
C ALA A 50 7.06 4.60 -9.98
N ILE A 51 7.29 5.32 -11.09
CA ILE A 51 8.59 5.47 -11.73
C ILE A 51 9.60 6.12 -10.78
N ALA A 52 9.17 7.17 -10.07
CA ALA A 52 10.04 7.87 -9.13
C ALA A 52 10.47 6.96 -7.95
N ALA A 53 9.55 6.18 -7.37
CA ALA A 53 9.86 5.22 -6.32
C ALA A 53 10.76 4.08 -6.83
N ALA A 54 10.45 3.55 -8.01
CA ALA A 54 11.23 2.50 -8.68
C ALA A 54 12.68 2.94 -8.94
N ARG A 55 12.88 4.13 -9.50
CA ARG A 55 14.23 4.68 -9.75
C ARG A 55 15.03 4.77 -8.46
N LYS A 56 14.46 5.28 -7.38
CA LYS A 56 15.15 5.34 -6.08
C LYS A 56 15.53 3.95 -5.55
N CYS A 57 14.60 2.99 -5.70
CA CYS A 57 14.83 1.60 -5.30
C CYS A 57 16.02 0.98 -6.05
N LEU A 58 16.08 1.14 -7.36
CA LEU A 58 17.13 0.59 -8.20
C LEU A 58 18.47 1.31 -7.99
N GLN A 59 18.46 2.64 -7.86
CA GLN A 59 19.65 3.46 -7.65
C GLN A 59 20.39 3.14 -6.36
N LYS A 60 19.69 2.78 -5.27
CA LYS A 60 20.33 2.45 -3.99
C LYS A 60 21.36 1.33 -4.08
N ILE A 61 21.22 0.42 -5.02
CA ILE A 61 22.12 -0.72 -5.21
C ILE A 61 22.70 -0.76 -6.62
N GLU A 62 22.59 0.35 -7.35
CA GLU A 62 23.09 0.51 -8.74
C GLU A 62 22.62 -0.60 -9.67
N PHE A 63 21.35 -1.08 -9.49
CA PHE A 63 20.77 -2.14 -10.29
C PHE A 63 20.32 -1.60 -11.65
N PRO A 64 20.86 -2.12 -12.78
CA PRO A 64 20.47 -1.67 -14.12
C PRO A 64 19.05 -2.08 -14.45
N PRO A 65 18.16 -1.14 -14.86
CA PRO A 65 16.76 -1.47 -15.17
C PRO A 65 16.59 -2.51 -16.27
N GLU A 66 17.51 -2.60 -17.23
CA GLU A 66 17.52 -3.61 -18.29
C GLU A 66 17.67 -5.05 -17.77
N ASN A 67 18.16 -5.24 -16.55
CA ASN A 67 18.31 -6.53 -15.90
C ASN A 67 17.02 -6.96 -15.16
N LEU A 68 15.99 -6.11 -15.09
CA LEU A 68 14.69 -6.50 -14.59
C LEU A 68 14.03 -7.50 -15.54
N GLN A 69 13.50 -8.58 -14.95
CA GLN A 69 12.75 -9.61 -15.68
C GLN A 69 11.24 -9.47 -15.49
N GLY A 70 10.79 -8.79 -14.42
CA GLY A 70 9.38 -8.54 -14.18
C GLY A 70 9.12 -7.25 -13.41
N ILE A 71 7.96 -6.65 -13.65
CA ILE A 71 7.41 -5.52 -12.90
C ILE A 71 5.97 -5.85 -12.55
N VAL A 72 5.65 -5.87 -11.26
CA VAL A 72 4.29 -5.98 -10.73
C VAL A 72 3.93 -4.65 -10.10
N LEU A 73 2.88 -4.02 -10.58
CA LEU A 73 2.37 -2.77 -10.02
C LEU A 73 1.04 -3.02 -9.29
N SER A 74 1.04 -2.77 -7.98
CA SER A 74 -0.20 -2.72 -7.21
C SER A 74 -0.81 -1.32 -7.26
N THR A 75 -2.01 -1.22 -7.81
CA THR A 75 -2.77 0.04 -7.83
C THR A 75 -4.27 -0.21 -7.94
N SER A 76 -5.04 0.63 -7.26
CA SER A 76 -6.50 0.77 -7.41
C SER A 76 -6.91 2.11 -8.03
N SER A 77 -5.90 2.93 -8.36
CA SER A 77 -6.05 4.22 -9.03
C SER A 77 -5.16 4.28 -10.29
N PRO A 78 -5.39 3.39 -11.27
CA PRO A 78 -4.54 3.28 -12.46
C PRO A 78 -4.62 4.53 -13.32
N ASP A 79 -3.61 4.76 -14.16
CA ASP A 79 -3.61 5.85 -15.13
C ASP A 79 -4.82 5.79 -16.08
N ARG A 80 -5.23 4.57 -16.45
CA ARG A 80 -6.33 4.25 -17.37
C ARG A 80 -6.95 2.90 -17.00
N LEU A 81 -8.16 2.64 -17.43
CA LEU A 81 -8.77 1.31 -17.30
C LEU A 81 -7.95 0.24 -18.03
N LEU A 82 -7.37 0.58 -19.18
CA LEU A 82 -6.44 -0.24 -19.95
C LEU A 82 -5.59 0.65 -20.89
N PRO A 83 -4.35 0.25 -21.21
CA PRO A 83 -3.64 -0.94 -20.70
C PRO A 83 -3.22 -0.80 -19.23
N ALA A 84 -2.58 -1.83 -18.68
CA ALA A 84 -1.98 -1.82 -17.35
C ALA A 84 -1.00 -0.65 -17.18
N THR A 85 -1.04 0.04 -16.04
CA THR A 85 -0.16 1.16 -15.70
C THR A 85 1.31 0.72 -15.62
N ALA A 86 1.57 -0.52 -15.23
CA ALA A 86 2.90 -1.12 -15.20
C ALA A 86 3.62 -1.09 -16.56
N THR A 87 2.89 -1.10 -17.67
CA THR A 87 3.50 -1.05 -19.02
C THR A 87 4.19 0.28 -19.29
N ARG A 88 3.63 1.40 -18.80
CA ARG A 88 4.30 2.70 -18.85
C ARG A 88 5.50 2.74 -17.93
N VAL A 89 5.38 2.19 -16.71
CA VAL A 89 6.50 2.10 -15.77
C VAL A 89 7.67 1.32 -16.38
N GLN A 90 7.40 0.19 -17.03
CA GLN A 90 8.37 -0.64 -17.71
C GLN A 90 9.13 0.13 -18.80
N HIS A 91 8.39 0.86 -19.65
CA HIS A 91 8.94 1.66 -20.74
C HIS A 91 9.84 2.78 -20.21
N GLU A 92 9.35 3.57 -19.27
CA GLU A 92 10.03 4.75 -18.71
C GLU A 92 11.26 4.41 -17.87
N LEU A 93 11.32 3.21 -17.30
CA LEU A 93 12.51 2.70 -16.63
C LEU A 93 13.55 2.17 -17.62
N GLY A 94 13.19 1.90 -18.86
CA GLY A 94 14.05 1.23 -19.83
C GLY A 94 14.19 -0.27 -19.60
N ALA A 95 13.29 -0.89 -18.84
CA ALA A 95 13.29 -2.32 -18.49
C ALA A 95 12.74 -3.19 -19.64
N ARG A 96 13.37 -3.11 -20.80
CA ARG A 96 12.84 -3.64 -22.09
C ARG A 96 12.54 -5.13 -22.09
N SER A 97 13.26 -5.92 -21.28
CA SER A 97 13.11 -7.38 -21.20
C SER A 97 12.12 -7.81 -20.13
N ALA A 98 11.62 -6.90 -19.29
CA ALA A 98 10.71 -7.21 -18.21
C ALA A 98 9.27 -7.36 -18.74
N PHE A 99 8.59 -8.44 -18.32
CA PHE A 99 7.12 -8.44 -18.38
C PHE A 99 6.56 -7.47 -17.35
N ALA A 100 5.37 -6.91 -17.61
CA ALA A 100 4.76 -5.94 -16.71
C ALA A 100 3.23 -6.10 -16.67
N PHE A 101 2.65 -6.08 -15.47
CA PHE A 101 1.21 -6.12 -15.26
C PHE A 101 0.80 -5.45 -13.93
N ASP A 102 -0.47 -5.03 -13.87
CA ASP A 102 -1.07 -4.50 -12.65
C ASP A 102 -1.77 -5.60 -11.87
N ILE A 103 -1.77 -5.45 -10.54
CA ILE A 103 -2.66 -6.18 -9.63
C ILE A 103 -3.53 -5.18 -8.87
N ASN A 104 -4.77 -5.56 -8.61
CA ASN A 104 -5.69 -4.74 -7.83
C ASN A 104 -6.31 -5.58 -6.69
N SER A 105 -5.90 -5.29 -5.47
CA SER A 105 -6.53 -5.76 -4.23
C SER A 105 -6.69 -4.57 -3.27
N VAL A 106 -6.95 -3.39 -3.83
CA VAL A 106 -7.09 -2.11 -3.14
C VAL A 106 -5.93 -1.93 -2.12
N CYS A 107 -6.22 -1.57 -0.86
CA CYS A 107 -5.18 -1.35 0.16
C CYS A 107 -4.38 -2.62 0.49
N SER A 108 -4.89 -3.82 0.18
CA SER A 108 -4.18 -5.09 0.41
C SER A 108 -3.20 -5.45 -0.72
N GLY A 109 -3.17 -4.67 -1.79
CA GLY A 109 -2.41 -4.98 -2.99
C GLY A 109 -0.93 -5.23 -2.76
N SER A 110 -0.29 -4.57 -1.80
CA SER A 110 1.12 -4.84 -1.47
C SER A 110 1.34 -6.25 -0.91
N SER A 111 0.51 -6.74 0.01
CA SER A 111 0.65 -8.11 0.53
C SER A 111 0.38 -9.15 -0.53
N PHE A 112 -0.63 -8.92 -1.39
CA PHE A 112 -0.90 -9.80 -2.54
C PHE A 112 0.25 -9.76 -3.56
N GLY A 113 0.81 -8.58 -3.82
CA GLY A 113 1.96 -8.39 -4.69
C GLY A 113 3.20 -9.13 -4.19
N ILE A 114 3.50 -9.04 -2.88
CA ILE A 114 4.60 -9.79 -2.26
C ILE A 114 4.43 -11.29 -2.47
N ALA A 115 3.23 -11.84 -2.26
CA ALA A 115 2.95 -13.26 -2.47
C ALA A 115 3.07 -13.67 -3.95
N VAL A 116 2.61 -12.83 -4.88
CA VAL A 116 2.77 -13.07 -6.33
C VAL A 116 4.23 -13.07 -6.72
N VAL A 117 5.01 -12.10 -6.25
CA VAL A 117 6.46 -12.02 -6.54
C VAL A 117 7.20 -13.24 -5.98
N ASP A 118 6.89 -13.66 -4.75
CA ASP A 118 7.49 -14.86 -4.15
C ASP A 118 7.21 -16.10 -5.00
N ALA A 119 5.97 -16.27 -5.45
CA ALA A 119 5.59 -17.38 -6.32
C ALA A 119 6.33 -17.37 -7.66
N LEU A 120 6.48 -16.20 -8.30
CA LEU A 120 7.20 -16.06 -9.58
C LEU A 120 8.70 -16.37 -9.45
N ILE A 121 9.31 -15.97 -8.32
CA ILE A 121 10.72 -16.27 -8.06
C ILE A 121 10.90 -17.75 -7.70
N ARG A 122 10.07 -18.33 -6.83
CA ARG A 122 10.17 -19.74 -6.42
C ARG A 122 9.88 -20.71 -7.56
N SER A 123 9.02 -20.32 -8.52
CA SER A 123 8.77 -21.10 -9.75
C SER A 123 9.85 -20.92 -10.81
N GLU A 124 10.91 -20.15 -10.52
CA GLU A 124 12.00 -19.83 -11.45
C GLU A 124 11.53 -19.10 -12.72
N THR A 125 10.32 -18.52 -12.73
CA THR A 125 9.81 -17.72 -13.85
C THR A 125 10.68 -16.49 -14.09
N CYS A 126 11.21 -15.90 -13.01
CA CYS A 126 12.15 -14.80 -13.08
C CYS A 126 13.09 -14.79 -11.85
N LYS A 127 14.27 -14.16 -12.01
CA LYS A 127 15.27 -14.00 -10.95
C LYS A 127 15.33 -12.59 -10.35
N SER A 128 14.78 -11.61 -11.05
CA SER A 128 14.73 -10.22 -10.60
C SER A 128 13.37 -9.62 -10.96
N ILE A 129 12.66 -9.13 -9.97
CA ILE A 129 11.32 -8.58 -10.14
C ILE A 129 11.13 -7.36 -9.22
N LEU A 130 10.60 -6.30 -9.80
CA LEU A 130 10.27 -5.07 -9.08
C LEU A 130 8.78 -5.09 -8.73
N LEU A 131 8.46 -5.07 -7.44
CA LEU A 131 7.13 -4.78 -6.95
C LEU A 131 7.04 -3.29 -6.66
N VAL A 132 6.04 -2.64 -7.25
CA VAL A 132 5.70 -1.24 -6.96
C VAL A 132 4.27 -1.18 -6.47
N ALA A 133 4.01 -0.40 -5.42
CA ALA A 133 2.66 0.01 -5.06
C ALA A 133 2.56 1.52 -5.23
N SER A 134 1.60 1.99 -6.00
CA SER A 134 1.44 3.42 -6.31
C SER A 134 -0.02 3.82 -6.35
N GLU A 135 -0.36 4.87 -5.63
CA GLU A 135 -1.74 5.32 -5.50
C GLU A 135 -1.86 6.84 -5.60
N MET A 136 -2.88 7.28 -6.32
CA MET A 136 -3.21 8.69 -6.49
C MET A 136 -4.69 8.93 -6.17
N TYR A 137 -5.03 8.76 -4.90
CA TYR A 137 -6.40 8.90 -4.41
C TYR A 137 -6.92 10.33 -4.50
N SER A 138 -6.06 11.34 -4.45
CA SER A 138 -6.45 12.74 -4.58
C SER A 138 -7.28 13.03 -5.85
N LYS A 139 -7.14 12.19 -6.91
CA LYS A 139 -7.88 12.32 -8.17
C LYS A 139 -9.19 11.55 -8.23
N ILE A 140 -9.38 10.55 -7.37
CA ILE A 140 -10.60 9.74 -7.32
C ILE A 140 -11.48 10.03 -6.11
N LEU A 141 -11.06 10.94 -5.24
CA LEU A 141 -11.82 11.39 -4.07
C LEU A 141 -12.67 12.62 -4.39
N ASN A 142 -13.87 12.68 -3.80
CA ASN A 142 -14.68 13.88 -3.81
C ASN A 142 -14.13 14.89 -2.78
N ARG A 143 -13.61 16.02 -3.24
CA ARG A 143 -13.02 17.06 -2.38
C ARG A 143 -13.98 17.64 -1.32
N LYS A 144 -15.29 17.46 -1.49
CA LYS A 144 -16.33 17.92 -0.55
C LYS A 144 -16.75 16.84 0.46
N ASP A 145 -16.23 15.61 0.30
CA ASP A 145 -16.58 14.51 1.19
C ASP A 145 -15.63 14.45 2.38
N PHE A 146 -16.13 14.84 3.55
CA PHE A 146 -15.37 14.80 4.80
C PHE A 146 -15.08 13.36 5.27
N THR A 147 -15.85 12.38 4.84
CA THR A 147 -15.69 10.98 5.28
C THR A 147 -14.53 10.26 4.60
N THR A 148 -13.95 10.84 3.55
CA THR A 148 -12.87 10.23 2.78
C THR A 148 -11.73 11.21 2.47
N TYR A 149 -12.03 12.35 1.85
CA TYR A 149 -11.01 13.25 1.29
C TYR A 149 -9.90 13.68 2.25
N PRO A 150 -10.17 14.04 3.53
CA PRO A 150 -9.13 14.53 4.43
C PRO A 150 -8.15 13.46 4.93
N PHE A 151 -8.44 12.18 4.70
CA PHE A 151 -7.65 11.10 5.29
C PHE A 151 -6.63 10.50 4.33
N PHE A 152 -6.84 10.63 3.02
CA PHE A 152 -6.02 10.01 2.00
C PHE A 152 -4.91 10.93 1.47
N GLY A 153 -3.77 10.31 1.15
CA GLY A 153 -2.66 10.92 0.45
C GLY A 153 -2.24 10.10 -0.78
N ASP A 154 -1.38 10.71 -1.59
CA ASP A 154 -0.79 10.08 -2.77
C ASP A 154 0.65 9.67 -2.45
N GLY A 155 1.11 8.57 -3.05
CA GLY A 155 2.47 8.10 -2.87
C GLY A 155 2.73 6.76 -3.54
N ALA A 156 4.00 6.40 -3.62
CA ALA A 156 4.46 5.13 -4.14
C ALA A 156 5.60 4.54 -3.32
N GLY A 157 5.62 3.22 -3.20
CA GLY A 157 6.72 2.45 -2.65
C GLY A 157 7.11 1.33 -3.60
N ALA A 158 8.40 0.96 -3.60
CA ALA A 158 8.94 -0.07 -4.46
C ALA A 158 9.88 -1.00 -3.70
N ILE A 159 9.89 -2.27 -4.07
CA ILE A 159 10.84 -3.28 -3.58
C ILE A 159 11.39 -4.05 -4.77
N LEU A 160 12.71 -4.15 -4.86
CA LEU A 160 13.38 -5.08 -5.76
C LEU A 160 13.63 -6.40 -5.03
N PHE A 161 13.08 -7.46 -5.57
CA PHE A 161 13.36 -8.84 -5.16
C PHE A 161 14.29 -9.51 -6.16
N GLN A 162 15.27 -10.26 -5.63
CA GLN A 162 16.21 -11.04 -6.43
C GLN A 162 16.29 -12.44 -5.86
N ALA A 163 16.32 -13.45 -6.73
CA ALA A 163 16.55 -14.82 -6.34
C ALA A 163 17.97 -14.98 -5.76
N GLU A 164 18.07 -15.58 -4.59
CA GLU A 164 19.34 -15.88 -3.93
C GLU A 164 19.28 -17.29 -3.35
N SER A 165 20.10 -18.20 -3.91
CA SER A 165 20.13 -19.59 -3.46
C SER A 165 20.74 -19.72 -2.07
N GLY A 166 20.11 -20.52 -1.20
CA GLY A 166 20.63 -20.78 0.15
C GLY A 166 20.49 -19.61 1.13
N SER A 167 19.83 -18.53 0.74
CA SER A 167 19.59 -17.39 1.63
C SER A 167 18.50 -17.70 2.64
N SER A 168 18.70 -17.29 3.89
CA SER A 168 17.65 -17.25 4.92
C SER A 168 16.86 -15.93 4.92
N ARG A 169 17.20 -15.02 4.00
CA ARG A 169 16.57 -13.69 3.84
C ARG A 169 15.48 -13.70 2.79
N GLY A 170 14.63 -12.70 2.80
CA GLY A 170 13.56 -12.52 1.83
C GLY A 170 12.18 -12.81 2.39
N ILE A 171 11.25 -13.22 1.53
CA ILE A 171 9.88 -13.55 1.92
C ILE A 171 9.87 -14.96 2.51
N LEU A 172 9.51 -15.07 3.80
CA LEU A 172 9.48 -16.36 4.50
C LEU A 172 8.12 -17.04 4.37
N HIS A 173 7.03 -16.28 4.50
CA HIS A 173 5.67 -16.80 4.40
C HIS A 173 4.67 -15.70 4.06
N SER A 174 3.53 -16.08 3.47
CA SER A 174 2.43 -15.17 3.13
C SER A 174 1.09 -15.82 3.42
N CYS A 175 0.24 -15.14 4.18
CA CYS A 175 -1.15 -15.48 4.41
C CYS A 175 -2.06 -14.47 3.71
N LEU A 176 -2.96 -14.93 2.85
CA LEU A 176 -3.92 -14.09 2.14
C LEU A 176 -5.33 -14.59 2.37
N ALA A 177 -6.31 -13.68 2.36
CA ALA A 177 -7.73 -14.00 2.48
C ALA A 177 -8.62 -12.93 1.84
N THR A 178 -9.83 -13.32 1.46
CA THR A 178 -10.83 -12.43 0.86
C THR A 178 -12.24 -12.86 1.30
N ASP A 179 -13.10 -11.88 1.56
CA ASP A 179 -14.54 -12.03 1.75
C ASP A 179 -15.29 -11.11 0.77
N GLY A 180 -15.72 -11.67 -0.36
CA GLY A 180 -16.43 -10.95 -1.41
C GLY A 180 -17.90 -10.61 -1.08
N SER A 181 -18.46 -11.11 0.03
CA SER A 181 -19.84 -10.85 0.42
C SER A 181 -20.14 -9.37 0.70
N ARG A 182 -19.07 -8.58 0.96
CA ARG A 182 -19.14 -7.15 1.31
C ARG A 182 -18.32 -6.28 0.36
N ASN A 183 -18.28 -6.62 -0.94
CA ASN A 183 -17.47 -5.97 -1.94
C ASN A 183 -17.86 -4.51 -2.24
N ASP A 184 -19.01 -4.05 -1.77
CA ASP A 184 -19.54 -2.70 -1.99
C ASP A 184 -19.19 -1.67 -0.91
N ILE A 185 -18.61 -2.10 0.23
CA ILE A 185 -18.34 -1.17 1.35
C ILE A 185 -17.13 -0.24 1.12
N ILE A 186 -16.24 -0.63 0.20
CA ILE A 186 -15.13 0.21 -0.31
C ILE A 186 -15.12 0.08 -1.82
N CYS A 187 -15.55 1.11 -2.55
CA CYS A 187 -15.63 1.05 -4.02
C CYS A 187 -15.61 2.44 -4.68
N VAL A 188 -15.33 2.45 -5.98
CA VAL A 188 -15.74 3.49 -6.93
C VAL A 188 -16.89 2.89 -7.74
N PRO A 189 -18.15 3.33 -7.57
CA PRO A 189 -19.32 2.64 -8.15
C PRO A 189 -19.37 2.66 -9.68
N GLY A 190 -18.93 3.76 -10.29
CA GLY A 190 -19.06 3.98 -11.73
C GLY A 190 -17.75 3.84 -12.51
N GLY A 191 -17.87 3.77 -13.82
CA GLY A 191 -16.74 3.68 -14.75
C GLY A 191 -16.37 2.25 -15.17
N GLY A 192 -16.92 1.23 -14.49
CA GLY A 192 -16.76 -0.18 -14.88
C GLY A 192 -17.99 -0.72 -15.61
N THR A 193 -17.98 -2.01 -15.92
CA THR A 193 -19.06 -2.67 -16.69
C THR A 193 -20.38 -2.78 -15.91
N MET A 194 -20.32 -2.81 -14.56
CA MET A 194 -21.50 -2.82 -13.71
C MET A 194 -22.28 -1.50 -13.77
N LEU A 195 -21.57 -0.36 -13.85
CA LEU A 195 -22.12 0.98 -14.03
C LEU A 195 -21.29 1.77 -15.04
N PRO A 196 -21.50 1.57 -16.36
CA PRO A 196 -20.79 2.28 -17.41
C PRO A 196 -21.00 3.80 -17.34
N PHE A 197 -20.08 4.57 -17.91
CA PHE A 197 -20.08 6.05 -17.85
C PHE A 197 -21.43 6.66 -18.27
N GLU A 198 -22.03 6.14 -19.36
CA GLU A 198 -23.30 6.66 -19.89
C GLU A 198 -24.50 6.39 -18.96
N LYS A 199 -24.38 5.42 -18.06
CA LYS A 199 -25.46 5.03 -17.12
C LYS A 199 -25.28 5.60 -15.72
N MET A 200 -24.21 6.37 -15.48
CA MET A 200 -23.97 6.98 -14.17
C MET A 200 -25.05 8.03 -13.88
N PRO A 201 -25.72 7.96 -12.70
CA PRO A 201 -26.76 8.91 -12.32
C PRO A 201 -26.20 10.30 -12.02
N GLY A 202 -24.91 10.47 -11.95
CA GLY A 202 -24.21 11.73 -11.75
C GLY A 202 -22.73 11.56 -11.35
N PRO A 203 -21.99 12.66 -11.29
CA PRO A 203 -20.53 12.63 -11.06
C PRO A 203 -20.10 11.99 -9.75
N ARG A 204 -20.99 11.92 -8.75
CA ARG A 204 -20.71 11.26 -7.47
C ARG A 204 -20.39 9.79 -7.61
N SER A 205 -20.87 9.13 -8.68
CA SER A 205 -20.61 7.70 -8.93
C SER A 205 -19.19 7.42 -9.38
N ALA A 206 -18.45 8.44 -9.86
CA ALA A 206 -17.04 8.33 -10.24
C ALA A 206 -16.07 8.47 -9.06
N TYR A 207 -16.57 8.77 -7.86
CA TYR A 207 -15.72 8.97 -6.70
C TYR A 207 -15.70 7.77 -5.77
N PHE A 208 -14.55 7.56 -5.15
CA PHE A 208 -14.34 6.59 -4.09
C PHE A 208 -15.33 6.79 -2.94
N ARG A 209 -15.85 5.69 -2.41
CA ARG A 209 -16.76 5.64 -1.26
C ARG A 209 -16.30 4.59 -0.28
N MET A 210 -16.55 4.84 1.00
CA MET A 210 -16.20 3.93 2.08
C MET A 210 -17.23 4.03 3.21
N ARG A 211 -17.67 2.87 3.72
CA ARG A 211 -18.46 2.78 4.97
C ARG A 211 -17.49 2.64 6.14
N GLY A 212 -17.03 3.77 6.68
CA GLY A 212 -15.90 3.83 7.62
C GLY A 212 -16.05 2.96 8.85
N GLU A 213 -17.23 2.90 9.48
CA GLU A 213 -17.51 2.08 10.67
C GLU A 213 -17.37 0.58 10.37
N GLU A 214 -17.90 0.13 9.23
CA GLU A 214 -17.80 -1.27 8.80
C GLU A 214 -16.35 -1.66 8.47
N VAL A 215 -15.60 -0.75 7.84
CA VAL A 215 -14.17 -0.95 7.54
C VAL A 215 -13.36 -0.99 8.82
N PHE A 216 -13.65 -0.13 9.80
CA PHE A 216 -13.00 -0.15 11.09
C PHE A 216 -13.22 -1.49 11.82
N ALA A 217 -14.49 -1.92 11.93
CA ALA A 217 -14.87 -3.19 12.56
C ALA A 217 -14.17 -4.38 11.89
N PHE A 218 -14.17 -4.42 10.55
CA PHE A 218 -13.46 -5.43 9.76
C PHE A 218 -11.96 -5.45 10.04
N SER A 219 -11.32 -4.28 10.07
CA SER A 219 -9.88 -4.17 10.31
C SER A 219 -9.48 -4.64 11.70
N MET A 220 -10.32 -4.32 12.71
CA MET A 220 -10.12 -4.75 14.10
C MET A 220 -10.34 -6.24 14.30
N ASP A 221 -11.20 -6.87 13.48
CA ASP A 221 -11.43 -8.32 13.53
C ASP A 221 -10.34 -9.08 12.75
N ARG A 222 -10.16 -8.78 11.47
CA ARG A 222 -9.30 -9.56 10.57
C ARG A 222 -7.81 -9.23 10.66
N GLY A 223 -7.46 -7.99 11.02
CA GLY A 223 -6.08 -7.57 11.18
C GLY A 223 -5.29 -8.41 12.19
N PRO A 224 -5.75 -8.53 13.45
CA PRO A 224 -5.10 -9.40 14.43
C PRO A 224 -5.09 -10.88 14.01
N GLN A 225 -6.22 -11.38 13.47
CA GLN A 225 -6.35 -12.80 13.08
C GLN A 225 -5.33 -13.21 12.01
N ILE A 226 -5.12 -12.38 10.98
CA ILE A 226 -4.17 -12.73 9.91
C ILE A 226 -2.71 -12.69 10.40
N ILE A 227 -2.39 -11.79 11.33
CA ILE A 227 -1.06 -11.73 11.96
C ILE A 227 -0.84 -12.97 12.83
N LEU A 228 -1.80 -13.35 13.67
CA LEU A 228 -1.71 -14.55 14.51
C LEU A 228 -1.56 -15.80 13.66
N ARG A 229 -2.36 -15.93 12.61
CA ARG A 229 -2.26 -17.04 11.65
C ARG A 229 -0.86 -17.13 11.03
N LEU A 230 -0.30 -15.98 10.58
CA LEU A 230 1.04 -15.93 10.01
C LEU A 230 2.10 -16.42 11.02
N LEU A 231 2.03 -15.97 12.26
CA LEU A 231 2.95 -16.36 13.31
C LEU A 231 2.80 -17.85 13.66
N GLU A 232 1.57 -18.36 13.73
CA GLU A 232 1.29 -19.78 13.97
C GLU A 232 1.84 -20.68 12.85
N GLU A 233 1.55 -20.35 11.58
CA GLU A 233 1.99 -21.11 10.42
C GLU A 233 3.53 -21.11 10.25
N THR A 234 4.21 -20.08 10.76
CA THR A 234 5.68 -19.96 10.68
C THR A 234 6.42 -20.44 11.93
N GLY A 235 5.72 -20.65 13.04
CA GLY A 235 6.32 -20.94 14.35
C GLY A 235 7.14 -19.79 14.94
N VAL A 236 7.06 -18.59 14.36
CA VAL A 236 7.76 -17.39 14.83
C VAL A 236 6.93 -16.68 15.90
N THR A 237 7.57 -16.29 17.01
CA THR A 237 6.90 -15.56 18.09
C THR A 237 6.83 -14.06 17.81
N LYS A 238 5.86 -13.38 18.39
CA LYS A 238 5.73 -11.90 18.25
C LYS A 238 6.91 -11.14 18.85
N GLU A 239 7.61 -11.74 19.79
CA GLU A 239 8.81 -11.20 20.43
C GLU A 239 9.98 -11.12 19.45
N GLU A 240 10.12 -12.12 18.54
CA GLU A 240 11.16 -12.18 17.52
C GLU A 240 10.95 -11.14 16.41
N ILE A 241 9.71 -10.67 16.23
CA ILE A 241 9.41 -9.64 15.25
C ILE A 241 9.95 -8.28 15.70
N LYS A 242 10.81 -7.69 14.90
CA LYS A 242 11.38 -6.37 15.14
C LYS A 242 10.38 -5.27 14.93
N CYS A 243 9.66 -5.29 13.77
CA CYS A 243 8.67 -4.29 13.43
C CYS A 243 7.42 -4.92 12.79
N PHE A 244 6.26 -4.33 13.10
CA PHE A 244 4.99 -4.56 12.45
C PHE A 244 4.66 -3.38 11.55
N ILE A 245 4.53 -3.61 10.26
CA ILE A 245 4.24 -2.61 9.23
C ILE A 245 2.82 -2.88 8.73
N CYS A 246 1.86 -2.33 9.46
CA CYS A 246 0.45 -2.46 9.07
C CYS A 246 0.01 -1.35 8.12
N HIS A 247 -1.03 -1.62 7.33
CA HIS A 247 -1.66 -0.61 6.49
C HIS A 247 -1.99 0.66 7.27
N GLN A 248 -1.54 1.80 6.77
CA GLN A 248 -1.61 3.12 7.42
C GLN A 248 -2.97 3.79 7.21
N ALA A 249 -4.05 3.15 7.67
CA ALA A 249 -5.41 3.65 7.47
C ALA A 249 -5.84 4.67 8.54
N ASN A 250 -5.58 4.34 9.81
CA ASN A 250 -6.04 5.11 10.97
C ASN A 250 -5.21 4.69 12.20
N ILE A 251 -4.77 5.65 13.00
CA ILE A 251 -3.95 5.37 14.20
C ILE A 251 -4.68 4.49 15.22
N ASN A 252 -6.00 4.63 15.35
CA ASN A 252 -6.79 3.83 16.26
C ASN A 252 -6.86 2.35 15.85
N ILE A 253 -6.81 2.07 14.54
CA ILE A 253 -6.70 0.68 14.04
C ILE A 253 -5.33 0.12 14.41
N LEU A 254 -4.25 0.84 14.16
CA LEU A 254 -2.89 0.38 14.47
C LEU A 254 -2.73 0.11 15.97
N HIS A 255 -3.16 1.05 16.81
CA HIS A 255 -3.13 0.89 18.27
C HIS A 255 -4.06 -0.20 18.77
N GLY A 256 -5.22 -0.36 18.14
CA GLY A 256 -6.18 -1.40 18.48
C GLY A 256 -5.62 -2.79 18.19
N ILE A 257 -5.03 -2.99 17.00
CA ILE A 257 -4.34 -4.25 16.64
C ILE A 257 -3.21 -4.54 17.62
N ALA A 258 -2.36 -3.55 17.93
CA ALA A 258 -1.28 -3.68 18.90
C ALA A 258 -1.79 -4.14 20.27
N GLY A 259 -2.87 -3.51 20.76
CA GLY A 259 -3.49 -3.86 22.05
C GLY A 259 -4.10 -5.26 22.07
N LEU A 260 -4.82 -5.66 21.02
CA LEU A 260 -5.42 -6.99 20.89
C LEU A 260 -4.38 -8.11 20.84
N LEU A 261 -3.22 -7.83 20.23
CA LEU A 261 -2.12 -8.79 20.13
C LEU A 261 -1.17 -8.75 21.35
N GLY A 262 -1.34 -7.79 22.26
CA GLY A 262 -0.41 -7.58 23.38
C GLY A 262 1.01 -7.23 22.89
N ILE A 263 1.12 -6.47 21.79
CA ILE A 263 2.39 -6.04 21.19
C ILE A 263 2.63 -4.57 21.55
N PRO A 264 3.85 -4.19 22.00
CA PRO A 264 4.19 -2.80 22.25
C PRO A 264 3.98 -1.93 21.00
N LYS A 265 3.33 -0.76 21.16
CA LYS A 265 3.02 0.15 20.04
C LYS A 265 4.27 0.61 19.30
N GLU A 266 5.39 0.69 19.97
CA GLU A 266 6.70 1.10 19.46
C GLU A 266 7.25 0.14 18.39
N LYS A 267 6.78 -1.12 18.39
CA LYS A 267 7.09 -2.09 17.32
C LYS A 267 6.30 -1.80 16.04
N PHE A 268 5.22 -0.99 16.09
CA PHE A 268 4.47 -0.60 14.91
C PHE A 268 5.13 0.60 14.23
N ILE A 269 5.35 0.50 12.92
CA ILE A 269 5.78 1.63 12.11
C ILE A 269 4.56 2.50 11.82
N VAL A 270 4.67 3.80 12.10
CA VAL A 270 3.61 4.79 11.89
C VAL A 270 4.17 5.98 11.12
N ASN A 271 3.53 6.32 10.00
CA ASN A 271 3.83 7.51 9.20
C ASN A 271 2.56 8.16 8.60
N LEU A 272 1.39 7.64 8.96
CA LEU A 272 0.11 8.17 8.51
C LEU A 272 -0.16 9.61 9.00
N ASP A 273 0.48 10.02 10.07
CA ASP A 273 0.42 11.39 10.58
C ASP A 273 0.95 12.41 9.58
N ARG A 274 1.98 12.03 8.81
CA ARG A 274 2.68 12.85 7.81
C ARG A 274 2.13 12.69 6.39
N TYR A 275 1.66 11.49 6.03
CA TYR A 275 1.33 11.13 4.64
C TYR A 275 -0.14 10.79 4.42
N GLY A 276 -0.91 10.60 5.49
CA GLY A 276 -2.27 10.08 5.43
C GLY A 276 -2.30 8.62 4.98
N ASN A 277 -3.46 8.18 4.56
CA ASN A 277 -3.67 6.85 3.99
C ASN A 277 -3.26 6.85 2.50
N THR A 278 -2.13 6.26 2.17
CA THR A 278 -1.66 6.09 0.78
C THR A 278 -2.03 4.71 0.20
N ALA A 279 -3.14 4.14 0.66
CA ALA A 279 -3.72 2.86 0.23
C ALA A 279 -2.68 1.73 0.13
N SER A 280 -2.55 1.06 -1.03
CA SER A 280 -1.61 -0.06 -1.19
C SER A 280 -0.14 0.36 -1.00
N ALA A 281 0.23 1.59 -1.31
CA ALA A 281 1.59 2.09 -1.17
C ALA A 281 2.04 2.25 0.29
N SER A 282 1.10 2.36 1.23
CA SER A 282 1.36 2.75 2.62
C SER A 282 2.39 1.88 3.33
N VAL A 283 2.30 0.56 3.18
CA VAL A 283 3.22 -0.38 3.84
C VAL A 283 4.60 -0.40 3.20
N LEU A 284 4.70 -0.19 1.88
CA LEU A 284 6.00 -0.14 1.20
C LEU A 284 6.74 1.17 1.49
N ILE A 285 6.02 2.29 1.61
CA ILE A 285 6.59 3.56 2.07
C ILE A 285 7.09 3.43 3.50
N ALA A 286 6.28 2.83 4.40
CA ALA A 286 6.65 2.63 5.79
C ALA A 286 7.84 1.67 5.95
N LEU A 287 7.93 0.63 5.12
CA LEU A 287 9.08 -0.29 5.07
C LEU A 287 10.35 0.45 4.64
N ASP A 288 10.29 1.25 3.56
CA ASP A 288 11.45 2.02 3.08
C ASP A 288 11.95 3.02 4.13
N GLU A 289 11.04 3.70 4.82
CA GLU A 289 11.40 4.59 5.94
C GLU A 289 12.05 3.82 7.09
N ALA A 290 11.43 2.71 7.53
CA ALA A 290 11.97 1.91 8.64
C ALA A 290 13.40 1.41 8.37
N ILE A 291 13.71 1.04 7.13
CA ILE A 291 15.06 0.64 6.70
C ILE A 291 16.00 1.86 6.68
N ASN A 292 15.57 2.98 6.08
CA ASN A 292 16.42 4.18 5.98
C ASN A 292 16.71 4.81 7.35
N GLU A 293 15.79 4.70 8.31
CA GLU A 293 15.96 5.18 9.68
C GLU A 293 16.72 4.18 10.58
N GLY A 294 17.11 3.02 10.06
CA GLY A 294 17.80 1.98 10.84
C GLY A 294 16.93 1.28 11.88
N ARG A 295 15.60 1.42 11.81
CA ARG A 295 14.65 0.69 12.66
C ARG A 295 14.55 -0.79 12.26
N LEU A 296 14.82 -1.09 11.00
CA LEU A 296 14.98 -2.43 10.44
C LEU A 296 16.34 -2.55 9.79
N VAL A 297 17.11 -3.54 10.18
CA VAL A 297 18.43 -3.83 9.64
C VAL A 297 18.52 -5.26 9.12
N GLN A 298 19.60 -5.59 8.42
CA GLN A 298 19.84 -6.92 7.88
C GLN A 298 19.73 -8.01 8.95
N GLY A 299 18.92 -9.04 8.68
CA GLY A 299 18.64 -10.16 9.58
C GLY A 299 17.37 -9.99 10.42
N ASP A 300 16.86 -8.77 10.58
CA ASP A 300 15.62 -8.52 11.33
C ASP A 300 14.40 -9.13 10.65
N LEU A 301 13.44 -9.59 11.46
CA LEU A 301 12.13 -10.05 11.03
C LEU A 301 11.12 -8.90 11.08
N ALA A 302 10.34 -8.75 10.02
CA ALA A 302 9.22 -7.83 9.97
C ALA A 302 7.96 -8.52 9.47
N VAL A 303 6.82 -8.10 10.01
CA VAL A 303 5.48 -8.47 9.52
C VAL A 303 4.90 -7.29 8.77
N ILE A 304 4.53 -7.51 7.50
CA ILE A 304 3.71 -6.57 6.72
C ILE A 304 2.28 -7.09 6.77
N ALA A 305 1.33 -6.28 7.23
CA ALA A 305 -0.08 -6.66 7.32
C ALA A 305 -0.98 -5.61 6.66
N THR A 306 -1.86 -6.06 5.78
CA THR A 306 -2.73 -5.18 4.97
C THR A 306 -4.18 -5.65 5.02
N PHE A 307 -5.10 -4.70 4.92
CA PHE A 307 -6.55 -4.93 4.87
C PHE A 307 -7.22 -3.80 4.09
N GLY A 308 -8.22 -4.11 3.32
CA GLY A 308 -8.88 -3.13 2.45
C GLY A 308 -10.08 -3.66 1.70
N GLY A 309 -10.44 -2.91 0.66
CA GLY A 309 -11.58 -3.24 -0.20
C GLY A 309 -11.51 -4.64 -0.78
N GLY A 310 -12.71 -5.20 -1.01
CA GLY A 310 -12.89 -6.53 -1.53
C GLY A 310 -13.95 -7.35 -0.77
N LEU A 311 -13.97 -7.51 0.56
CA LEU A 311 -12.86 -7.21 1.48
C LEU A 311 -11.69 -8.17 1.29
N SER A 312 -10.48 -7.65 1.34
CA SER A 312 -9.27 -8.46 1.21
C SER A 312 -8.27 -8.09 2.30
N TRP A 313 -7.53 -9.07 2.80
CA TRP A 313 -6.49 -8.86 3.80
C TRP A 313 -5.35 -9.87 3.63
N GLY A 314 -4.19 -9.52 4.12
CA GLY A 314 -3.03 -10.39 4.05
C GLY A 314 -1.95 -9.99 5.04
N ALA A 315 -1.08 -10.95 5.32
CA ALA A 315 0.15 -10.72 6.08
C ALA A 315 1.31 -11.47 5.44
N ASN A 316 2.48 -10.85 5.45
CA ASN A 316 3.72 -11.41 4.93
C ASN A 316 4.80 -11.31 6.01
N LEU A 317 5.52 -12.41 6.24
CA LEU A 317 6.73 -12.44 7.06
C LEU A 317 7.94 -12.27 6.17
N ILE A 318 8.75 -11.26 6.44
CA ILE A 318 9.99 -11.00 5.70
C ILE A 318 11.19 -10.97 6.64
N ARG A 319 12.34 -11.40 6.16
CA ARG A 319 13.64 -11.21 6.81
C ARG A 319 14.53 -10.35 5.92
N LEU A 320 15.04 -9.24 6.45
CA LEU A 320 15.91 -8.33 5.73
C LEU A 320 17.32 -8.90 5.50
#